data_ee7abda8d02233be00d257fade5d1c84
#
_entry.id   ee7abda8d02233be00d257fade5d1c84
#
_cell.length_a   1.000
_cell.length_b   1.000
_cell.length_c   1.000
_cell.angle_alpha   90.00
_cell.angle_beta   90.00
_cell.angle_gamma   90.00
#
_symmetry.space_group_name_H-M   'P 1'
#
loop_
_entity.id
_entity.type
_entity.pdbx_description
1 polymer ?
#
loop_
_entity_poly.entity_id
_entity_poly.type
_entity_poly.pdbx_seq_one_letter_code
_entity_poly.pdbx_strand_id
1 'polypeptide(L)'
;MNDRRPTRGARILGHGEAQFTLWAPSFHDIAIEGVKVLGENVNHGRSLSLTLSDDGEHWVGEAKLDAPVAWYEYLVDARVRSTGRTYRARVSDPYAREVFRDFRSVLRAELAPRRPAPFVRPALRDLVVYELHVYNFTAEDPAVSGRVRGTY
;
A
#
# COMPACT_ATOMS: atom_id res chain seq x y z
N MET A 1 19.98 20.67 4.73
CA MET A 1 19.94 19.64 3.68
C MET A 1 18.54 19.03 3.73
N ASN A 2 17.66 19.46 2.82
CA ASN A 2 16.27 18.97 2.82
C ASN A 2 16.30 17.53 2.31
N ASP A 3 16.00 16.58 3.18
CA ASP A 3 15.77 15.18 2.79
C ASP A 3 14.48 15.13 1.94
N ARG A 4 14.65 15.21 0.62
CA ARG A 4 13.57 15.20 -0.37
C ARG A 4 13.21 13.79 -0.81
N ARG A 5 13.35 12.79 0.07
CA ARG A 5 12.89 11.46 -0.28
C ARG A 5 11.39 11.49 -0.57
N PRO A 6 10.95 10.85 -1.65
CA PRO A 6 9.52 10.78 -1.96
C PRO A 6 8.75 10.18 -0.78
N THR A 7 7.58 10.72 -0.50
CA THR A 7 6.69 10.12 0.50
C THR A 7 6.26 8.75 0.00
N ARG A 8 6.46 7.72 0.80
CA ARG A 8 6.13 6.34 0.44
C ARG A 8 4.62 6.12 0.40
N GLY A 9 4.17 5.27 -0.54
CA GLY A 9 2.77 4.92 -0.73
C GLY A 9 1.97 5.96 -1.51
N ALA A 10 0.66 5.75 -1.60
CA ALA A 10 -0.24 6.69 -2.24
C ALA A 10 -0.75 7.74 -1.26
N ARG A 11 -0.85 8.98 -1.73
CA ARG A 11 -1.40 10.10 -0.96
C ARG A 11 -2.24 11.01 -1.84
N ILE A 12 -3.28 11.60 -1.28
CA ILE A 12 -4.08 12.62 -1.94
C ILE A 12 -3.37 13.97 -1.80
N LEU A 13 -3.19 14.66 -2.92
CA LEU A 13 -2.56 15.97 -2.98
C LEU A 13 -3.56 17.13 -2.80
N GLY A 14 -4.83 16.88 -3.05
CA GLY A 14 -5.92 17.85 -3.10
C GLY A 14 -6.55 17.93 -4.48
N HIS A 15 -7.69 18.59 -4.59
CA HIS A 15 -8.40 18.81 -5.85
C HIS A 15 -8.66 17.55 -6.71
N GLY A 16 -8.78 16.38 -6.07
CA GLY A 16 -8.99 15.11 -6.77
C GLY A 16 -7.74 14.57 -7.44
N GLU A 17 -6.56 14.99 -7.01
CA GLU A 17 -5.27 14.46 -7.48
C GLU A 17 -4.61 13.61 -6.40
N ALA A 18 -3.89 12.57 -6.83
CA ALA A 18 -3.13 11.70 -5.95
C ALA A 18 -1.74 11.43 -6.53
N GLN A 19 -0.76 11.32 -5.64
CA GLN A 19 0.59 10.85 -5.94
C GLN A 19 0.72 9.40 -5.48
N PHE A 20 1.31 8.58 -6.34
CA PHE A 20 1.63 7.19 -6.08
C PHE A 20 3.14 7.04 -6.04
N THR A 21 3.65 6.39 -5.00
CA THR A 21 5.09 6.19 -4.81
C THR A 21 5.34 4.76 -4.37
N LEU A 22 6.11 4.02 -5.16
CA LEU A 22 6.57 2.67 -4.82
C LEU A 22 8.09 2.66 -4.69
N TRP A 23 8.59 2.19 -3.56
CA TRP A 23 9.99 1.85 -3.40
C TRP A 23 10.25 0.47 -4.01
N ALA A 24 10.93 0.44 -5.12
CA ALA A 24 11.26 -0.76 -5.87
C ALA A 24 12.63 -0.60 -6.55
N PRO A 25 13.72 -0.69 -5.76
CA PRO A 25 15.07 -0.59 -6.31
C PRO A 25 15.41 -1.82 -7.13
N SER A 26 16.23 -1.64 -8.14
CA SER A 26 16.94 -2.76 -8.75
C SER A 26 17.95 -3.32 -7.75
N PHE A 27 18.03 -4.64 -7.62
CA PHE A 27 18.86 -5.28 -6.60
C PHE A 27 19.58 -6.51 -7.17
N HIS A 28 20.90 -6.58 -6.97
CA HIS A 28 21.73 -7.67 -7.50
C HIS A 28 21.46 -7.97 -8.98
N ASP A 29 20.97 -9.18 -9.26
CA ASP A 29 20.66 -9.65 -10.61
C ASP A 29 19.27 -9.23 -11.12
N ILE A 30 18.47 -8.60 -10.29
CA ILE A 30 17.11 -8.13 -10.65
C ILE A 30 17.14 -6.66 -11.05
N ALA A 31 16.70 -6.37 -12.27
CA ALA A 31 16.44 -5.01 -12.74
C ALA A 31 14.93 -4.75 -12.72
N ILE A 32 14.50 -3.67 -12.09
CA ILE A 32 13.13 -3.16 -12.25
C ILE A 32 13.11 -2.28 -13.49
N GLU A 33 12.32 -2.68 -14.47
CA GLU A 33 12.27 -2.02 -15.79
C GLU A 33 11.08 -1.07 -15.93
N GLY A 34 10.06 -1.24 -15.11
CA GLY A 34 8.89 -0.39 -15.11
C GLY A 34 7.94 -0.66 -13.97
N VAL A 35 7.23 0.38 -13.57
CA VAL A 35 6.15 0.31 -12.59
C VAL A 35 4.95 1.08 -13.13
N LYS A 36 3.77 0.47 -13.02
CA LYS A 36 2.50 1.12 -13.37
C LYS A 36 1.53 0.99 -12.21
N VAL A 37 0.65 1.97 -12.06
CA VAL A 37 -0.54 1.86 -11.23
C VAL A 37 -1.69 1.37 -12.11
N LEU A 38 -2.35 0.33 -11.66
CA LEU A 38 -3.62 -0.13 -12.18
C LEU A 38 -4.67 0.18 -11.12
N GLY A 39 -5.78 0.75 -11.49
CA GLY A 39 -6.77 1.10 -10.46
C GLY A 39 -8.15 1.38 -10.99
N GLU A 40 -9.10 1.27 -10.08
CA GLU A 40 -10.47 1.71 -10.26
C GLU A 40 -10.62 3.08 -9.62
N ASN A 41 -11.23 4.01 -10.34
CA ASN A 41 -11.30 5.43 -9.98
C ASN A 41 -9.94 6.14 -9.95
N VAL A 42 -8.98 5.64 -10.70
CA VAL A 42 -7.66 6.25 -10.89
C VAL A 42 -7.46 6.48 -12.39
N ASN A 43 -7.05 7.68 -12.78
CA ASN A 43 -6.64 8.04 -14.14
C ASN A 43 -7.67 7.62 -15.22
N HIS A 44 -8.95 7.76 -14.94
CA HIS A 44 -10.08 7.37 -15.82
C HIS A 44 -10.04 5.88 -16.22
N GLY A 45 -9.66 5.01 -15.28
CA GLY A 45 -9.52 3.57 -15.51
C GLY A 45 -8.33 3.17 -16.38
N ARG A 46 -7.46 4.12 -16.72
CA ARG A 46 -6.24 3.85 -17.49
C ARG A 46 -5.05 3.59 -16.57
N SER A 47 -4.14 2.73 -16.99
CA SER A 47 -2.89 2.54 -16.27
C SER A 47 -2.06 3.82 -16.23
N LEU A 48 -1.45 4.12 -15.08
CA LEU A 48 -0.51 5.21 -14.91
C LEU A 48 0.91 4.65 -14.87
N SER A 49 1.77 5.01 -15.81
CA SER A 49 3.20 4.67 -15.72
C SER A 49 3.89 5.59 -14.73
N LEU A 50 4.65 5.01 -13.81
CA LEU A 50 5.48 5.75 -12.88
C LEU A 50 6.87 6.01 -13.46
N THR A 51 7.50 7.07 -13.04
CA THR A 51 8.86 7.45 -13.42
C THR A 51 9.80 7.16 -12.25
N LEU A 52 10.97 6.60 -12.55
CA LEU A 52 12.02 6.39 -11.56
C LEU A 52 12.56 7.76 -11.12
N SER A 53 12.57 8.00 -9.82
CA SER A 53 13.10 9.23 -9.24
C SER A 53 14.64 9.29 -9.27
N ASP A 54 15.20 10.46 -9.03
CA ASP A 54 16.65 10.70 -9.07
C ASP A 54 17.45 9.86 -8.07
N ASP A 55 16.80 9.33 -7.03
CA ASP A 55 17.43 8.41 -6.07
C ASP A 55 17.65 6.99 -6.62
N GLY A 56 17.06 6.68 -7.79
CA GLY A 56 17.18 5.38 -8.41
C GLY A 56 16.41 4.23 -7.72
N GLU A 57 15.59 4.55 -6.73
CA GLU A 57 14.92 3.56 -5.90
C GLU A 57 13.39 3.71 -5.86
N HIS A 58 12.88 4.94 -5.97
CA HIS A 58 11.45 5.22 -5.89
C HIS A 58 10.87 5.48 -7.27
N TRP A 59 9.72 4.88 -7.53
CA TRP A 59 8.90 5.09 -8.71
C TRP A 59 7.74 5.99 -8.35
N VAL A 60 7.59 7.13 -9.03
CA VAL A 60 6.64 8.17 -8.66
C VAL A 60 5.79 8.57 -9.87
N GLY A 61 4.52 8.86 -9.63
CA GLY A 61 3.61 9.41 -10.62
C GLY A 61 2.36 10.01 -9.98
N GLU A 62 1.70 10.88 -10.72
CA GLU A 62 0.51 11.58 -10.26
C GLU A 62 -0.65 11.33 -11.22
N ALA A 63 -1.84 11.18 -10.69
CA ALA A 63 -3.05 10.99 -11.47
C ALA A 63 -4.25 11.65 -10.82
N LYS A 64 -5.27 11.94 -11.63
CA LYS A 64 -6.59 12.30 -11.14
C LYS A 64 -7.29 11.10 -10.54
N LEU A 65 -8.02 11.35 -9.46
CA LEU A 65 -8.97 10.42 -8.90
C LEU A 65 -10.37 10.75 -9.46
N ASP A 66 -11.05 9.72 -9.91
CA ASP A 66 -12.39 9.84 -10.51
C ASP A 66 -13.49 9.79 -9.44
N ALA A 67 -13.13 9.40 -8.20
CA ALA A 67 -14.03 9.35 -7.05
C ALA A 67 -13.25 9.55 -5.74
N PRO A 68 -13.94 9.86 -4.63
CA PRO A 68 -13.30 10.04 -3.31
C PRO A 68 -12.62 8.78 -2.75
N VAL A 69 -12.95 7.61 -3.30
CA VAL A 69 -12.35 6.32 -2.96
C VAL A 69 -11.85 5.67 -4.24
N ALA A 70 -10.60 5.26 -4.21
CA ALA A 70 -9.96 4.55 -5.30
C ALA A 70 -9.37 3.21 -4.81
N TRP A 71 -9.41 2.19 -5.67
CA TRP A 71 -8.72 0.91 -5.46
C TRP A 71 -7.59 0.82 -6.45
N TYR A 72 -6.42 0.40 -5.99
CA TYR A 72 -5.24 0.34 -6.85
C TYR A 72 -4.28 -0.77 -6.44
N GLU A 73 -3.44 -1.13 -7.38
CA GLU A 73 -2.30 -2.03 -7.22
C GLU A 73 -1.16 -1.56 -8.12
N TYR A 74 0.05 -1.98 -7.81
CA TYR A 74 1.17 -1.75 -8.71
C TYR A 74 1.37 -2.95 -9.61
N LEU A 75 1.69 -2.70 -10.87
CA LEU A 75 2.20 -3.68 -11.83
C LEU A 75 3.68 -3.42 -12.01
N VAL A 76 4.51 -4.37 -11.59
CA VAL A 76 5.97 -4.25 -11.63
C VAL A 76 6.51 -5.15 -12.74
N ASP A 77 7.25 -4.57 -13.66
CA ASP A 77 8.01 -5.27 -14.68
C ASP A 77 9.46 -5.38 -14.24
N ALA A 78 9.99 -6.59 -14.19
CA ALA A 78 11.34 -6.88 -13.74
C ALA A 78 12.04 -7.83 -14.70
N ARG A 79 13.38 -7.74 -14.77
CA ARG A 79 14.22 -8.63 -15.56
C ARG A 79 15.38 -9.17 -14.74
N VAL A 80 15.67 -10.45 -14.89
CA VAL A 80 16.89 -11.09 -14.40
C VAL A 80 18.00 -10.82 -15.40
N ARG A 81 19.04 -10.09 -14.98
CA ARG A 81 20.13 -9.64 -15.88
C ARG A 81 20.93 -10.81 -16.44
N SER A 82 21.24 -11.79 -15.60
CA SER A 82 22.03 -12.97 -15.99
C SER A 82 21.35 -13.87 -17.02
N THR A 83 20.03 -13.98 -16.97
CA THR A 83 19.27 -14.89 -17.84
C THR A 83 18.45 -14.18 -18.90
N GLY A 84 18.25 -12.86 -18.79
CA GLY A 84 17.36 -12.08 -19.63
C GLY A 84 15.87 -12.35 -19.42
N ARG A 85 15.49 -13.24 -18.49
CA ARG A 85 14.09 -13.58 -18.22
C ARG A 85 13.34 -12.37 -17.64
N THR A 86 12.17 -12.11 -18.14
CA THR A 86 11.29 -11.05 -17.64
C THR A 86 10.17 -11.62 -16.79
N TYR A 87 9.78 -10.85 -15.80
CA TYR A 87 8.68 -11.15 -14.88
C TYR A 87 7.76 -9.95 -14.79
N ARG A 88 6.50 -10.23 -14.59
CA ARG A 88 5.48 -9.21 -14.33
C ARG A 88 4.67 -9.64 -13.14
N ALA A 89 4.58 -8.79 -12.13
CA ALA A 89 3.86 -9.07 -10.90
C ALA A 89 2.91 -7.93 -10.53
N ARG A 90 1.73 -8.28 -10.04
CA ARG A 90 0.83 -7.34 -9.36
C ARG A 90 1.15 -7.38 -7.86
N VAL A 91 1.30 -6.23 -7.27
CA VAL A 91 1.63 -6.08 -5.86
C VAL A 91 0.76 -5.02 -5.22
N SER A 92 0.29 -5.31 -4.01
CA SER A 92 -0.35 -4.30 -3.17
C SER A 92 0.65 -3.24 -2.75
N ASP A 93 0.19 -2.05 -2.44
CA ASP A 93 1.04 -1.04 -1.84
C ASP A 93 1.43 -1.45 -0.41
N PRO A 94 2.71 -1.66 -0.10
CA PRO A 94 3.14 -2.03 1.24
C PRO A 94 2.91 -0.92 2.27
N TYR A 95 2.61 0.30 1.83
CA TYR A 95 2.29 1.45 2.67
C TYR A 95 0.80 1.81 2.68
N ALA A 96 -0.06 0.98 2.05
CA ALA A 96 -1.49 1.19 2.08
C ALA A 96 -2.02 1.12 3.53
N ARG A 97 -2.84 2.09 3.90
CA ARG A 97 -3.51 2.10 5.21
C ARG A 97 -4.72 1.17 5.27
N GLU A 98 -5.23 0.81 4.11
CA GLU A 98 -6.39 -0.07 3.95
C GLU A 98 -6.18 -0.94 2.73
N VAL A 99 -6.49 -2.23 2.86
CA VAL A 99 -6.43 -3.22 1.79
C VAL A 99 -7.78 -3.91 1.71
N PHE A 100 -8.30 -4.08 0.50
CA PHE A 100 -9.56 -4.77 0.28
C PHE A 100 -9.36 -6.31 0.21
N ARG A 101 -10.46 -7.07 0.24
CA ARG A 101 -10.45 -8.55 0.30
C ARG A 101 -9.65 -9.23 -0.81
N ASP A 102 -9.52 -8.58 -1.96
CA ASP A 102 -8.75 -9.06 -3.12
C ASP A 102 -7.31 -8.53 -3.16
N PHE A 103 -6.82 -8.05 -2.01
CA PHE A 103 -5.49 -7.47 -1.83
C PHE A 103 -5.24 -6.16 -2.59
N ARG A 104 -6.25 -5.54 -3.19
CA ARG A 104 -6.10 -4.19 -3.74
C ARG A 104 -5.97 -3.17 -2.61
N SER A 105 -5.05 -2.26 -2.78
CA SER A 105 -4.86 -1.13 -1.86
C SER A 105 -5.99 -0.12 -2.04
N VAL A 106 -6.42 0.50 -0.95
CA VAL A 106 -7.48 1.51 -0.95
C VAL A 106 -6.89 2.87 -0.65
N LEU A 107 -7.17 3.84 -1.52
CA LEU A 107 -6.87 5.26 -1.30
C LEU A 107 -8.20 6.01 -1.14
N ARG A 108 -8.35 6.68 -0.01
CA ARG A 108 -9.50 7.54 0.21
C ARG A 108 -9.10 8.89 0.78
N ALA A 109 -9.86 9.93 0.45
CA ALA A 109 -9.71 11.22 1.09
C ALA A 109 -9.84 11.02 2.61
N GLU A 110 -8.86 11.48 3.35
CA GLU A 110 -8.90 11.37 4.81
C GLU A 110 -10.17 12.05 5.31
N LEU A 111 -11.03 11.28 5.91
CA LEU A 111 -11.99 11.84 6.84
C LEU A 111 -11.16 12.57 7.90
N ALA A 112 -11.52 13.81 8.23
CA ALA A 112 -10.78 14.61 9.20
C ALA A 112 -10.32 13.74 10.38
N PRO A 113 -9.04 13.76 10.73
CA PRO A 113 -8.51 12.85 11.72
C PRO A 113 -9.34 12.99 13.00
N ARG A 114 -10.01 11.90 13.37
CA ARG A 114 -10.72 11.85 14.65
C ARG A 114 -9.65 12.13 15.70
N ARG A 115 -9.69 13.32 16.31
CA ARG A 115 -8.76 13.63 17.40
C ARG A 115 -8.88 12.50 18.42
N PRO A 116 -7.83 11.70 18.64
CA PRO A 116 -7.88 10.70 19.70
C PRO A 116 -8.13 11.43 21.02
N ALA A 117 -8.92 10.82 21.89
CA ALA A 117 -9.04 11.31 23.25
C ALA A 117 -7.63 11.48 23.85
N PRO A 118 -7.42 12.42 24.75
CA PRO A 118 -6.14 12.56 25.43
C PRO A 118 -5.70 11.21 25.99
N PHE A 119 -4.61 10.68 25.46
CA PHE A 119 -4.08 9.38 25.88
C PHE A 119 -2.71 9.60 26.52
N VAL A 120 -2.60 9.24 27.79
CA VAL A 120 -1.32 9.22 28.49
C VAL A 120 -0.66 7.86 28.17
N ARG A 121 0.46 7.90 27.46
CA ARG A 121 1.21 6.69 27.12
C ARG A 121 1.76 6.05 28.40
N PRO A 122 1.39 4.81 28.72
CA PRO A 122 1.99 4.11 29.85
C PRO A 122 3.49 3.86 29.61
N ALA A 123 4.26 3.67 30.69
CA ALA A 123 5.65 3.24 30.55
C ALA A 123 5.71 1.83 29.97
N LEU A 124 6.76 1.50 29.22
CA LEU A 124 6.91 0.16 28.60
C LEU A 124 6.79 -0.98 29.61
N ARG A 125 7.30 -0.78 30.84
CA ARG A 125 7.22 -1.77 31.93
C ARG A 125 5.79 -2.03 32.42
N ASP A 126 4.86 -1.12 32.12
CA ASP A 126 3.46 -1.19 32.57
C ASP A 126 2.55 -1.71 31.41
N LEU A 127 3.14 -2.06 30.26
CA LEU A 127 2.41 -2.59 29.13
C LEU A 127 2.22 -4.10 29.26
N VAL A 128 0.99 -4.54 29.04
CA VAL A 128 0.69 -5.94 28.75
C VAL A 128 0.49 -6.05 27.25
N VAL A 129 1.37 -6.80 26.57
CA VAL A 129 1.27 -7.06 25.13
C VAL A 129 0.64 -8.42 24.93
N TYR A 130 -0.46 -8.44 24.21
CA TYR A 130 -1.13 -9.68 23.81
C TYR A 130 -1.07 -9.79 22.27
N GLU A 131 -0.31 -10.75 21.79
CA GLU A 131 -0.23 -11.07 20.37
C GLU A 131 -1.12 -12.28 20.09
N LEU A 132 -1.99 -12.14 19.09
CA LEU A 132 -2.86 -13.23 18.69
C LEU A 132 -3.02 -13.28 17.19
N HIS A 133 -3.15 -14.49 16.66
CA HIS A 133 -3.58 -14.72 15.29
C HIS A 133 -5.10 -14.88 15.28
N VAL A 134 -5.82 -13.91 14.68
CA VAL A 134 -7.29 -13.82 14.77
C VAL A 134 -7.98 -15.13 14.36
N TYR A 135 -7.55 -15.75 13.25
CA TYR A 135 -8.08 -17.02 12.82
C TYR A 135 -7.97 -18.11 13.91
N ASN A 136 -6.77 -18.30 14.46
CA ASN A 136 -6.52 -19.35 15.46
C ASN A 136 -7.24 -19.07 16.79
N PHE A 137 -7.47 -17.79 17.11
CA PHE A 137 -8.08 -17.41 18.37
C PHE A 137 -9.54 -17.84 18.51
N THR A 138 -10.29 -17.84 17.41
CA THR A 138 -11.70 -18.16 17.42
C THR A 138 -12.10 -19.34 16.53
N ALA A 139 -11.17 -19.90 15.75
CA ALA A 139 -11.48 -20.92 14.73
C ALA A 139 -12.18 -22.16 15.32
N GLU A 140 -11.81 -22.56 16.53
CA GLU A 140 -12.31 -23.75 17.23
C GLU A 140 -13.22 -23.40 18.42
N ASP A 141 -13.46 -22.11 18.69
CA ASP A 141 -14.29 -21.71 19.83
C ASP A 141 -15.79 -21.99 19.56
N PRO A 142 -16.42 -22.91 20.31
CA PRO A 142 -17.82 -23.24 20.11
C PRO A 142 -18.77 -22.10 20.52
N ALA A 143 -18.33 -21.16 21.34
CA ALA A 143 -19.13 -20.00 21.75
C ALA A 143 -19.23 -18.96 20.62
N VAL A 144 -18.34 -19.00 19.64
CA VAL A 144 -18.35 -18.11 18.46
C VAL A 144 -19.13 -18.77 17.35
N SER A 145 -20.08 -18.04 16.76
CA SER A 145 -20.82 -18.54 15.58
C SER A 145 -19.87 -18.95 14.47
N GLY A 146 -20.06 -20.14 13.89
CA GLY A 146 -19.24 -20.67 12.80
C GLY A 146 -19.12 -19.71 11.59
N ARG A 147 -20.11 -18.82 11.41
CA ARG A 147 -20.11 -17.80 10.34
C ARG A 147 -19.03 -16.73 10.52
N VAL A 148 -18.61 -16.45 11.74
CA VAL A 148 -17.67 -15.37 12.09
C VAL A 148 -16.39 -15.88 12.76
N ARG A 149 -16.24 -17.21 12.91
CA ARG A 149 -15.00 -17.79 13.42
C ARG A 149 -13.82 -17.48 12.48
N GLY A 150 -12.68 -17.13 13.07
CA GLY A 150 -11.47 -16.84 12.30
C GLY A 150 -11.55 -15.59 11.45
N THR A 151 -12.51 -14.70 11.68
CA THR A 151 -12.66 -13.44 10.93
C THR A 151 -12.41 -12.22 11.82
N TYR A 152 -12.09 -11.07 11.18
CA TYR A 152 -12.04 -9.76 11.82
C TYR A 152 -13.44 -9.19 12.00
#